data_68e4d2559eded8461d194434ec49ed7c
#
_entry.id   68e4d2559eded8461d194434ec49ed7c
#
_cell.length_a   1.000
_cell.length_b   1.000
_cell.length_c   1.000
_cell.angle_alpha   90.00
_cell.angle_beta   90.00
_cell.angle_gamma   90.00
#
_symmetry.space_group_name_H-M   'P 1'
#
loop_
_entity.id
_entity.type
_entity.pdbx_description
1 polymer ?
#
loop_
_entity_poly.entity_id
_entity_poly.type
_entity_poly.pdbx_seq_one_letter_code
_entity_poly.pdbx_strand_id
1 'polypeptide(L)'
;MDSISEKKRNFATDLCTKMMNKIELLSPAKNLQYGIEAITHGADALYIGAPQYGARVAAANTLSDIEQLVQYAHIYNAKVYIALNTLLHDNELDDANKMIHQLYNIGVDALIIQDMGILEMDLPPIALHASTQTHNINPERIAFLDKVGFERIILGRELSLKQIGEICKNTRAEIETFVQGALCVCYSGQCYLSQSLNEHSGNRGCCSQPCRSTYNLYNETGRLLHRNTHLLSLKDFSAAVHIEEMINMGVKSFKIEGRLKDLSYVKNVTGYYRQLIDNILSGKENHSKASSGRTTLMFEPDLERTFNRSFTTYFLEERQPMASFMTQKSRGKYIGKVAKSNANSIIIRGNIPLTAGDGLCYFDPNGKLEGCLVNKVEGNKVWLNKSTEINAGTAIYRNNDFAFEKKLQNKSAERKIAVELSLTDTADGFCIQAIDEDHTMVEHNITTDKITATSPEKANEQIRKQLSKMGDTAFEATTINLNCHENYFIPAAIINDMRRCIVEKLTAQRITNATPLPFNMPQNDVPYYKPTVGYRENVINQYSELFYNRH
;
A
#
# COMPACT_ATOMS: atom_id res chain seq x y z
N MET A 1 -27.03 26.65 29.95
CA MET A 1 -27.25 25.17 30.00
C MET A 1 -26.69 24.47 28.74
N ASP A 2 -26.37 25.21 27.69
CA ASP A 2 -25.93 24.64 26.39
C ASP A 2 -24.47 24.18 26.34
N SER A 3 -23.55 24.80 27.09
CA SER A 3 -22.11 24.46 27.05
C SER A 3 -21.77 23.08 27.67
N ILE A 4 -22.63 22.56 28.55
CA ILE A 4 -22.42 21.23 29.18
C ILE A 4 -22.91 20.12 28.25
N SER A 5 -23.91 20.39 27.42
CA SER A 5 -24.44 19.43 26.43
C SER A 5 -23.47 19.26 25.26
N GLU A 6 -22.84 20.33 24.83
CA GLU A 6 -21.85 20.34 23.76
C GLU A 6 -20.55 19.62 24.17
N LYS A 7 -20.03 19.86 25.39
CA LYS A 7 -18.90 19.11 25.95
C LYS A 7 -19.21 17.61 26.11
N LYS A 8 -20.43 17.23 26.48
CA LYS A 8 -20.83 15.82 26.57
C LYS A 8 -21.00 15.17 25.20
N ARG A 9 -21.45 15.90 24.17
CA ARG A 9 -21.48 15.41 22.78
C ARG A 9 -20.06 15.22 22.24
N ASN A 10 -19.19 16.19 22.41
CA ASN A 10 -17.79 16.08 21.96
C ASN A 10 -17.04 14.94 22.69
N PHE A 11 -17.27 14.76 23.99
CA PHE A 11 -16.68 13.65 24.74
C PHE A 11 -17.23 12.27 24.33
N ALA A 12 -18.52 12.17 24.00
CA ALA A 12 -19.12 10.94 23.50
C ALA A 12 -18.67 10.64 22.05
N THR A 13 -18.49 11.65 21.21
CA THR A 13 -17.98 11.52 19.85
C THR A 13 -16.49 11.12 19.87
N ASP A 14 -15.68 11.72 20.74
CA ASP A 14 -14.28 11.34 20.97
C ASP A 14 -14.12 9.91 21.51
N LEU A 15 -15.00 9.49 22.43
CA LEU A 15 -15.01 8.11 22.97
C LEU A 15 -15.44 7.10 21.89
N CYS A 16 -16.41 7.46 21.05
CA CYS A 16 -16.88 6.61 19.95
C CYS A 16 -15.82 6.48 18.87
N THR A 17 -15.11 7.56 18.54
CA THR A 17 -14.00 7.56 17.56
C THR A 17 -12.78 6.76 18.07
N LYS A 18 -12.53 6.76 19.39
CA LYS A 18 -11.47 5.94 20.03
C LYS A 18 -11.79 4.45 20.10
N MET A 19 -13.06 4.04 19.93
CA MET A 19 -13.49 2.64 19.97
C MET A 19 -13.58 1.97 18.59
N MET A 20 -13.48 2.72 17.49
CA MET A 20 -13.54 2.14 16.14
C MET A 20 -12.25 1.40 15.77
N ASN A 21 -12.40 0.15 15.32
CA ASN A 21 -11.30 -0.64 14.80
C ASN A 21 -10.88 -0.09 13.44
N LYS A 22 -9.76 0.60 13.38
CA LYS A 22 -9.18 1.11 12.13
C LYS A 22 -8.54 -0.02 11.33
N ILE A 23 -8.90 -0.12 10.05
CA ILE A 23 -8.35 -1.08 9.10
C ILE A 23 -7.51 -0.35 8.08
N GLU A 24 -6.28 -0.80 7.93
CA GLU A 24 -5.24 -0.17 7.11
C GLU A 24 -4.95 -0.97 5.85
N LEU A 25 -4.98 -0.31 4.69
CA LEU A 25 -4.44 -0.81 3.44
C LEU A 25 -3.03 -0.23 3.22
N LEU A 26 -2.01 -1.08 3.34
CA LEU A 26 -0.61 -0.70 3.22
C LEU A 26 -0.08 -0.98 1.81
N SER A 27 0.27 0.05 1.06
CA SER A 27 0.72 -0.03 -0.33
C SER A 27 2.22 0.20 -0.48
N PRO A 28 2.88 -0.44 -1.48
CA PRO A 28 4.29 -0.19 -1.74
C PRO A 28 4.50 1.14 -2.44
N ALA A 29 5.54 1.87 -2.04
CA ALA A 29 6.07 3.00 -2.78
C ALA A 29 7.51 2.71 -3.23
N LYS A 30 7.78 2.85 -4.53
CA LYS A 30 9.13 2.78 -5.09
C LYS A 30 9.86 4.11 -4.90
N ASN A 31 9.15 5.20 -5.08
CA ASN A 31 9.61 6.58 -4.94
C ASN A 31 8.42 7.50 -4.63
N LEU A 32 8.67 8.81 -4.53
CA LEU A 32 7.67 9.84 -4.25
C LEU A 32 6.42 9.73 -5.15
N GLN A 33 6.59 9.62 -6.46
CA GLN A 33 5.46 9.53 -7.41
C GLN A 33 4.59 8.32 -7.15
N TYR A 34 5.19 7.15 -6.90
CA TYR A 34 4.46 5.91 -6.58
C TYR A 34 3.68 6.03 -5.27
N GLY A 35 4.26 6.72 -4.28
CA GLY A 35 3.57 6.97 -3.01
C GLY A 35 2.36 7.88 -3.17
N ILE A 36 2.50 9.01 -3.87
CA ILE A 36 1.40 9.92 -4.17
C ILE A 36 0.25 9.18 -4.88
N GLU A 37 0.58 8.41 -5.90
CA GLU A 37 -0.42 7.66 -6.66
C GLU A 37 -1.07 6.55 -5.83
N ALA A 38 -0.33 5.86 -4.95
CA ALA A 38 -0.91 4.86 -4.07
C ALA A 38 -1.91 5.48 -3.08
N ILE A 39 -1.59 6.64 -2.47
CA ILE A 39 -2.53 7.39 -1.61
C ILE A 39 -3.76 7.83 -2.39
N THR A 40 -3.58 8.40 -3.57
CA THR A 40 -4.68 8.84 -4.43
C THR A 40 -5.60 7.68 -4.81
N HIS A 41 -5.05 6.45 -4.97
CA HIS A 41 -5.81 5.23 -5.26
C HIS A 41 -6.32 4.51 -3.99
N GLY A 42 -6.19 5.11 -2.81
CA GLY A 42 -6.86 4.69 -1.57
C GLY A 42 -6.01 3.94 -0.57
N ALA A 43 -4.68 4.01 -0.63
CA ALA A 43 -3.83 3.50 0.43
C ALA A 43 -4.02 4.30 1.73
N ASP A 44 -4.08 3.61 2.86
CA ASP A 44 -4.12 4.20 4.20
C ASP A 44 -2.70 4.40 4.76
N ALA A 45 -1.75 3.62 4.26
CA ALA A 45 -0.35 3.75 4.59
C ALA A 45 0.54 3.33 3.42
N LEU A 46 1.79 3.78 3.46
CA LEU A 46 2.82 3.46 2.49
C LEU A 46 4.02 2.82 3.16
N TYR A 47 4.69 1.89 2.47
CA TYR A 47 6.04 1.51 2.85
C TYR A 47 7.02 1.77 1.70
N ILE A 48 8.08 2.51 2.02
CA ILE A 48 9.12 2.92 1.08
C ILE A 48 10.49 2.47 1.62
N GLY A 49 11.45 2.20 0.73
CA GLY A 49 12.82 1.87 1.15
C GLY A 49 13.52 3.07 1.74
N ALA A 50 14.28 2.86 2.81
CA ALA A 50 15.22 3.85 3.32
C ALA A 50 16.22 4.26 2.22
N PRO A 51 16.87 5.43 2.33
CA PRO A 51 17.95 5.84 1.43
C PRO A 51 19.07 4.80 1.34
N GLN A 52 19.34 4.12 2.46
CA GLN A 52 20.28 2.99 2.59
C GLN A 52 19.64 1.89 3.45
N TYR A 53 20.23 0.68 3.46
CA TYR A 53 19.83 -0.45 4.33
C TYR A 53 18.38 -0.95 4.17
N GLY A 54 17.72 -0.61 3.08
CA GLY A 54 16.42 -1.17 2.73
C GLY A 54 16.55 -2.43 1.88
N ALA A 55 15.78 -3.47 2.14
CA ALA A 55 15.69 -4.61 1.22
C ALA A 55 15.27 -4.11 -0.17
N ARG A 56 16.04 -4.45 -1.22
CA ARG A 56 15.87 -4.01 -2.62
C ARG A 56 16.38 -2.58 -2.89
N VAL A 57 17.68 -2.40 -2.77
CA VAL A 57 18.47 -1.15 -2.92
C VAL A 57 18.27 -0.40 -4.26
N ALA A 58 17.55 -0.93 -5.24
CA ALA A 58 17.45 -0.40 -6.59
C ALA A 58 16.73 0.96 -6.76
N ALA A 59 16.27 1.61 -5.68
CA ALA A 59 15.68 2.95 -5.71
C ALA A 59 16.20 3.75 -4.51
N ALA A 60 17.26 4.54 -4.73
CA ALA A 60 17.73 5.48 -3.72
C ALA A 60 16.69 6.64 -3.61
N ASN A 61 15.86 6.61 -2.57
CA ASN A 61 15.00 7.74 -2.22
C ASN A 61 15.82 8.73 -1.39
N THR A 62 15.76 10.01 -1.72
CA THR A 62 16.40 11.05 -0.88
C THR A 62 15.56 11.33 0.37
N LEU A 63 16.16 11.89 1.41
CA LEU A 63 15.41 12.36 2.58
C LEU A 63 14.34 13.40 2.18
N SER A 64 14.66 14.27 1.21
CA SER A 64 13.72 15.27 0.70
C SER A 64 12.50 14.63 -0.01
N ASP A 65 12.70 13.56 -0.80
CA ASP A 65 11.59 12.83 -1.41
C ASP A 65 10.68 12.19 -0.36
N ILE A 66 11.30 11.64 0.70
CA ILE A 66 10.56 11.03 1.82
C ILE A 66 9.79 12.09 2.61
N GLU A 67 10.40 13.25 2.90
CA GLU A 67 9.73 14.37 3.57
C GLU A 67 8.52 14.87 2.79
N GLN A 68 8.66 15.08 1.48
CA GLN A 68 7.54 15.47 0.62
C GLN A 68 6.44 14.41 0.63
N LEU A 69 6.80 13.12 0.65
CA LEU A 69 5.84 12.03 0.71
C LEU A 69 5.10 11.99 2.06
N VAL A 70 5.81 12.22 3.18
CA VAL A 70 5.23 12.33 4.52
C VAL A 70 4.23 13.48 4.58
N GLN A 71 4.63 14.68 4.13
CA GLN A 71 3.74 15.84 4.09
C GLN A 71 2.48 15.58 3.26
N TYR A 72 2.63 14.97 2.07
CA TYR A 72 1.49 14.62 1.23
C TYR A 72 0.57 13.58 1.89
N ALA A 73 1.14 12.53 2.49
CA ALA A 73 0.41 11.48 3.18
C ALA A 73 -0.38 12.02 4.37
N HIS A 74 0.24 12.86 5.17
CA HIS A 74 -0.34 13.45 6.37
C HIS A 74 -1.55 14.36 6.09
N ILE A 75 -1.67 14.95 4.89
CA ILE A 75 -2.91 15.63 4.47
C ILE A 75 -4.12 14.69 4.58
N TYR A 76 -3.94 13.41 4.28
CA TYR A 76 -4.99 12.38 4.31
C TYR A 76 -5.01 11.55 5.60
N ASN A 77 -4.27 11.94 6.65
CA ASN A 77 -4.00 11.07 7.82
C ASN A 77 -3.46 9.68 7.44
N ALA A 78 -2.86 9.57 6.26
CA ALA A 78 -2.19 8.36 5.81
C ALA A 78 -0.75 8.32 6.35
N LYS A 79 -0.23 7.11 6.64
CA LYS A 79 1.06 6.92 7.28
C LYS A 79 2.17 6.54 6.30
N VAL A 80 3.42 6.85 6.65
CA VAL A 80 4.61 6.49 5.87
C VAL A 80 5.58 5.68 6.74
N TYR A 81 5.82 4.43 6.35
CA TYR A 81 6.72 3.52 7.04
C TYR A 81 7.99 3.30 6.23
N ILE A 82 9.14 3.40 6.88
CA ILE A 82 10.43 3.19 6.23
C ILE A 82 10.88 1.75 6.41
N ALA A 83 11.13 1.06 5.29
CA ALA A 83 11.71 -0.27 5.32
C ALA A 83 13.23 -0.19 5.48
N LEU A 84 13.69 -0.32 6.72
CA LEU A 84 15.08 -0.49 7.16
C LEU A 84 15.28 -1.97 7.54
N ASN A 85 14.96 -2.87 6.62
CA ASN A 85 14.75 -4.27 6.89
C ASN A 85 15.81 -5.18 6.26
N THR A 86 17.06 -4.76 6.35
CA THR A 86 18.25 -5.58 6.08
C THR A 86 19.06 -5.78 7.36
N LEU A 87 19.88 -6.81 7.38
CA LEU A 87 20.89 -6.98 8.44
C LEU A 87 21.98 -5.91 8.28
N LEU A 88 22.56 -5.45 9.36
CA LEU A 88 23.61 -4.45 9.39
C LEU A 88 24.94 -5.09 9.82
N HIS A 89 26.05 -4.62 9.25
CA HIS A 89 27.40 -4.92 9.75
C HIS A 89 27.81 -3.89 10.80
N ASP A 90 28.79 -4.20 11.63
CA ASP A 90 29.26 -3.31 12.71
C ASP A 90 29.62 -1.90 12.22
N ASN A 91 30.29 -1.81 11.06
CA ASN A 91 30.68 -0.54 10.45
C ASN A 91 29.51 0.27 9.84
N GLU A 92 28.29 -0.25 9.84
CA GLU A 92 27.08 0.39 9.32
C GLU A 92 26.18 0.93 10.43
N LEU A 93 26.41 0.52 11.70
CA LEU A 93 25.52 0.81 12.85
C LEU A 93 25.39 2.32 13.11
N ASP A 94 26.50 3.06 13.16
CA ASP A 94 26.48 4.49 13.43
C ASP A 94 25.75 5.29 12.36
N ASP A 95 25.98 4.94 11.09
CA ASP A 95 25.32 5.64 9.97
C ASP A 95 23.82 5.28 9.88
N ALA A 96 23.47 4.05 10.21
CA ALA A 96 22.07 3.64 10.34
C ALA A 96 21.36 4.42 11.47
N ASN A 97 22.01 4.58 12.62
CA ASN A 97 21.46 5.36 13.75
C ASN A 97 21.24 6.83 13.37
N LYS A 98 22.23 7.48 12.77
CA LYS A 98 22.09 8.87 12.27
C LYS A 98 20.92 9.00 11.29
N MET A 99 20.78 8.06 10.36
CA MET A 99 19.68 8.04 9.39
C MET A 99 18.31 7.87 10.09
N ILE A 100 18.21 7.04 11.11
CA ILE A 100 16.98 6.87 11.90
C ILE A 100 16.54 8.20 12.52
N HIS A 101 17.47 8.95 13.14
CA HIS A 101 17.18 10.28 13.67
C HIS A 101 16.73 11.27 12.60
N GLN A 102 17.34 11.26 11.40
CA GLN A 102 16.94 12.10 10.29
C GLN A 102 15.52 11.75 9.82
N LEU A 103 15.18 10.47 9.71
CA LEU A 103 13.86 9.99 9.33
C LEU A 103 12.78 10.38 10.36
N TYR A 104 13.10 10.28 11.65
CA TYR A 104 12.21 10.75 12.72
C TYR A 104 11.94 12.25 12.62
N ASN A 105 12.98 13.06 12.40
CA ASN A 105 12.86 14.53 12.33
C ASN A 105 12.00 15.02 11.16
N ILE A 106 11.92 14.27 10.05
CA ILE A 106 11.04 14.58 8.92
C ILE A 106 9.62 14.02 9.07
N GLY A 107 9.29 13.42 10.23
CA GLY A 107 7.94 13.00 10.58
C GLY A 107 7.53 11.62 10.06
N VAL A 108 8.49 10.71 9.80
CA VAL A 108 8.18 9.31 9.45
C VAL A 108 7.43 8.61 10.60
N ASP A 109 6.38 7.85 10.28
CA ASP A 109 5.48 7.28 11.28
C ASP A 109 6.04 6.03 11.98
N ALA A 110 6.79 5.18 11.27
CA ALA A 110 7.42 4.00 11.86
C ALA A 110 8.56 3.45 10.99
N LEU A 111 9.41 2.61 11.60
CA LEU A 111 10.43 1.83 10.92
C LEU A 111 10.03 0.35 10.85
N ILE A 112 10.16 -0.27 9.68
CA ILE A 112 10.02 -1.71 9.49
C ILE A 112 11.43 -2.30 9.52
N ILE A 113 11.78 -3.04 10.58
CA ILE A 113 13.14 -3.52 10.83
C ILE A 113 13.26 -5.04 10.78
N GLN A 114 14.46 -5.54 10.47
CA GLN A 114 14.85 -6.96 10.56
C GLN A 114 15.91 -7.18 11.63
N ASP A 115 16.92 -6.33 11.69
CA ASP A 115 18.05 -6.47 12.59
C ASP A 115 17.65 -6.09 14.02
N MET A 116 17.78 -7.04 14.95
CA MET A 116 17.45 -6.81 16.34
C MET A 116 18.46 -5.87 17.02
N GLY A 117 19.66 -5.70 16.47
CA GLY A 117 20.64 -4.75 16.97
C GLY A 117 20.17 -3.29 16.94
N ILE A 118 19.18 -2.96 16.11
CA ILE A 118 18.58 -1.63 16.08
C ILE A 118 17.95 -1.28 17.43
N LEU A 119 17.43 -2.25 18.20
CA LEU A 119 16.84 -2.03 19.52
C LEU A 119 17.87 -1.65 20.59
N GLU A 120 19.15 -1.88 20.34
CA GLU A 120 20.26 -1.49 21.24
C GLU A 120 20.89 -0.13 20.88
N MET A 121 20.38 0.53 19.82
CA MET A 121 20.81 1.88 19.44
C MET A 121 20.13 2.95 20.34
N ASP A 122 20.72 4.15 20.37
CA ASP A 122 20.05 5.34 20.91
C ASP A 122 18.98 5.82 19.92
N LEU A 123 17.77 5.30 20.07
CA LEU A 123 16.67 5.55 19.13
C LEU A 123 15.87 6.79 19.54
N PRO A 124 15.43 7.62 18.58
CA PRO A 124 14.38 8.60 18.84
C PRO A 124 13.06 7.85 19.16
N PRO A 125 12.05 8.53 19.72
CA PRO A 125 10.78 7.90 20.11
C PRO A 125 9.91 7.59 18.88
N ILE A 126 10.39 6.65 18.04
CA ILE A 126 9.75 6.20 16.80
C ILE A 126 9.21 4.77 16.94
N ALA A 127 8.04 4.51 16.38
CA ALA A 127 7.44 3.18 16.37
C ALA A 127 8.26 2.18 15.54
N LEU A 128 8.37 0.94 16.03
CA LEU A 128 9.06 -0.15 15.37
C LEU A 128 8.09 -1.27 14.97
N HIS A 129 8.13 -1.65 13.71
CA HIS A 129 7.38 -2.78 13.16
C HIS A 129 8.34 -3.94 12.87
N ALA A 130 8.06 -5.12 13.43
CA ALA A 130 8.83 -6.32 13.14
C ALA A 130 8.57 -6.78 11.71
N SER A 131 9.57 -6.66 10.84
CA SER A 131 9.49 -7.08 9.44
C SER A 131 9.14 -8.57 9.33
N THR A 132 8.49 -8.99 8.23
CA THR A 132 8.37 -10.41 7.90
C THR A 132 9.75 -11.10 7.80
N GLN A 133 10.81 -10.33 7.57
CA GLN A 133 12.19 -10.83 7.54
C GLN A 133 12.71 -11.28 8.93
N THR A 134 12.03 -10.94 10.02
CA THR A 134 12.30 -11.49 11.35
C THR A 134 11.71 -12.89 11.55
N HIS A 135 11.20 -13.53 10.49
CA HIS A 135 10.68 -14.88 10.48
C HIS A 135 9.45 -15.10 11.39
N ASN A 136 8.42 -14.29 11.21
CA ASN A 136 7.21 -14.26 12.05
C ASN A 136 6.18 -15.34 11.63
N ILE A 137 6.52 -16.60 11.81
CA ILE A 137 5.64 -17.75 11.52
C ILE A 137 5.42 -18.66 12.74
N ASN A 138 6.09 -18.36 13.85
CA ASN A 138 6.04 -19.15 15.06
C ASN A 138 5.36 -18.34 16.17
N PRO A 139 4.29 -18.85 16.83
CA PRO A 139 3.56 -18.11 17.86
C PRO A 139 4.43 -17.66 19.04
N GLU A 140 5.41 -18.49 19.48
CA GLU A 140 6.29 -18.16 20.58
C GLU A 140 7.20 -16.97 20.23
N ARG A 141 7.72 -16.93 18.99
CA ARG A 141 8.50 -15.79 18.50
C ARG A 141 7.65 -14.51 18.44
N ILE A 142 6.42 -14.63 17.95
CA ILE A 142 5.50 -13.47 17.85
C ILE A 142 5.17 -12.95 19.25
N ALA A 143 4.89 -13.85 20.21
CA ALA A 143 4.67 -13.48 21.60
C ALA A 143 5.92 -12.86 22.26
N PHE A 144 7.12 -13.29 21.88
CA PHE A 144 8.37 -12.66 22.31
C PHE A 144 8.48 -11.22 21.77
N LEU A 145 8.28 -11.01 20.47
CA LEU A 145 8.34 -9.68 19.84
C LEU A 145 7.28 -8.72 20.42
N ASP A 146 6.05 -9.21 20.68
CA ASP A 146 5.02 -8.43 21.38
C ASP A 146 5.46 -7.96 22.77
N LYS A 147 6.08 -8.86 23.54
CA LYS A 147 6.60 -8.55 24.90
C LYS A 147 7.81 -7.63 24.85
N VAL A 148 8.68 -7.76 23.86
CA VAL A 148 9.82 -6.84 23.62
C VAL A 148 9.30 -5.42 23.37
N GLY A 149 8.12 -5.26 22.76
CA GLY A 149 7.46 -3.95 22.64
C GLY A 149 7.28 -3.45 21.21
N PHE A 150 7.38 -4.31 20.20
CA PHE A 150 7.02 -3.91 18.84
C PHE A 150 5.56 -3.46 18.76
N GLU A 151 5.31 -2.31 18.13
CA GLU A 151 3.95 -1.80 17.92
C GLU A 151 3.17 -2.73 16.95
N ARG A 152 3.86 -3.25 15.91
CA ARG A 152 3.26 -4.09 14.87
C ARG A 152 4.17 -5.24 14.49
N ILE A 153 3.56 -6.38 14.17
CA ILE A 153 4.26 -7.59 13.71
C ILE A 153 3.71 -8.00 12.35
N ILE A 154 4.60 -8.05 11.35
CA ILE A 154 4.28 -8.43 9.98
C ILE A 154 4.46 -9.93 9.83
N LEU A 155 3.37 -10.66 9.68
CA LEU A 155 3.39 -12.12 9.61
C LEU A 155 4.04 -12.65 8.33
N GLY A 156 4.63 -13.85 8.43
CA GLY A 156 5.03 -14.64 7.28
C GLY A 156 3.81 -15.13 6.49
N ARG A 157 3.98 -15.35 5.18
CA ARG A 157 2.89 -15.81 4.29
C ARG A 157 2.62 -17.30 4.40
N GLU A 158 3.44 -17.99 5.18
CA GLU A 158 3.40 -19.44 5.41
C GLU A 158 2.35 -19.89 6.43
N LEU A 159 1.63 -18.93 7.05
CA LEU A 159 0.61 -19.18 8.06
C LEU A 159 -0.76 -19.47 7.43
N SER A 160 -1.50 -20.38 8.05
CA SER A 160 -2.92 -20.60 7.74
C SER A 160 -3.82 -19.59 8.44
N LEU A 161 -5.05 -19.42 7.95
CA LEU A 161 -6.06 -18.55 8.57
C LEU A 161 -6.27 -18.89 10.05
N LYS A 162 -6.32 -20.18 10.38
CA LYS A 162 -6.43 -20.66 11.77
C LYS A 162 -5.28 -20.14 12.64
N GLN A 163 -4.04 -20.25 12.16
CA GLN A 163 -2.86 -19.77 12.90
C GLN A 163 -2.87 -18.24 13.03
N ILE A 164 -3.26 -17.50 11.98
CA ILE A 164 -3.41 -16.03 12.03
C ILE A 164 -4.44 -15.65 13.10
N GLY A 165 -5.60 -16.31 13.14
CA GLY A 165 -6.64 -16.04 14.12
C GLY A 165 -6.19 -16.35 15.57
N GLU A 166 -5.41 -17.39 15.79
CA GLU A 166 -4.82 -17.73 17.09
C GLU A 166 -3.78 -16.69 17.53
N ILE A 167 -2.95 -16.22 16.60
CA ILE A 167 -1.97 -15.15 16.85
C ILE A 167 -2.69 -13.85 17.24
N CYS A 168 -3.68 -13.41 16.46
CA CYS A 168 -4.43 -12.18 16.76
C CYS A 168 -5.06 -12.17 18.15
N LYS A 169 -5.55 -13.33 18.64
CA LYS A 169 -6.15 -13.46 19.97
C LYS A 169 -5.15 -13.35 21.12
N ASN A 170 -3.90 -13.72 20.87
CA ASN A 170 -2.87 -13.86 21.90
C ASN A 170 -1.78 -12.77 21.81
N THR A 171 -1.95 -11.76 20.96
CA THR A 171 -0.97 -10.69 20.70
C THR A 171 -1.62 -9.34 20.92
N ARG A 172 -0.95 -8.41 21.61
CA ARG A 172 -1.40 -7.02 21.81
C ARG A 172 -0.90 -6.11 20.68
N ALA A 173 0.29 -6.41 20.14
CA ALA A 173 0.82 -5.73 18.98
C ALA A 173 -0.15 -5.85 17.79
N GLU A 174 -0.20 -4.83 16.94
CA GLU A 174 -0.98 -4.88 15.71
C GLU A 174 -0.47 -5.98 14.78
N ILE A 175 -1.37 -6.75 14.20
CA ILE A 175 -1.03 -7.80 13.24
C ILE A 175 -1.25 -7.30 11.81
N GLU A 176 -0.17 -7.42 11.01
CA GLU A 176 -0.16 -7.10 9.58
C GLU A 176 0.05 -8.36 8.76
N THR A 177 -0.74 -8.54 7.68
CA THR A 177 -0.60 -9.66 6.75
C THR A 177 -0.40 -9.17 5.31
N PHE A 178 0.39 -9.90 4.52
CA PHE A 178 0.37 -9.70 3.08
C PHE A 178 -0.94 -10.19 2.48
N VAL A 179 -1.43 -9.47 1.46
CA VAL A 179 -2.67 -9.83 0.76
C VAL A 179 -2.49 -10.02 -0.74
N GLN A 180 -1.43 -9.46 -1.33
CA GLN A 180 -1.18 -9.54 -2.77
C GLN A 180 0.32 -9.54 -3.08
N GLY A 181 0.70 -10.27 -4.14
CA GLY A 181 1.99 -10.11 -4.80
C GLY A 181 2.92 -11.31 -4.72
N ALA A 182 4.20 -11.10 -4.99
CA ALA A 182 5.18 -12.17 -5.17
C ALA A 182 5.44 -12.98 -3.89
N LEU A 183 5.50 -14.31 -4.03
CA LEU A 183 5.91 -15.25 -2.98
C LEU A 183 7.40 -15.58 -3.08
N CYS A 184 8.02 -15.87 -1.93
CA CYS A 184 9.31 -16.54 -1.83
C CYS A 184 9.10 -18.05 -1.60
N VAL A 185 9.93 -18.88 -2.21
CA VAL A 185 9.89 -20.35 -1.99
C VAL A 185 10.50 -20.72 -0.65
N CYS A 186 11.41 -19.90 -0.14
CA CYS A 186 12.03 -20.07 1.16
C CYS A 186 11.23 -19.33 2.25
N TYR A 187 11.38 -19.77 3.49
CA TYR A 187 10.87 -19.05 4.65
C TYR A 187 11.38 -17.60 4.70
N SER A 188 10.50 -16.70 5.11
CA SER A 188 10.82 -15.28 5.26
C SER A 188 12.00 -15.08 6.21
N GLY A 189 12.99 -14.27 5.79
CA GLY A 189 14.21 -13.99 6.56
C GLY A 189 15.21 -15.16 6.67
N GLN A 190 14.93 -16.30 6.03
CA GLN A 190 15.74 -17.54 6.14
C GLN A 190 16.28 -18.00 4.78
N CYS A 191 16.33 -17.11 3.79
CA CYS A 191 16.79 -17.47 2.45
C CYS A 191 18.27 -17.17 2.27
N TYR A 192 19.10 -18.21 2.13
CA TYR A 192 20.53 -18.11 1.85
C TYR A 192 20.90 -18.55 0.43
N LEU A 193 19.91 -18.90 -0.42
CA LEU A 193 20.14 -19.44 -1.76
C LEU A 193 20.91 -18.48 -2.66
N SER A 194 20.54 -17.20 -2.67
CA SER A 194 21.24 -16.19 -3.48
C SER A 194 22.66 -15.94 -2.98
N GLN A 195 22.86 -15.93 -1.66
CA GLN A 195 24.17 -15.79 -1.04
C GLN A 195 25.09 -16.96 -1.41
N SER A 196 24.58 -18.20 -1.38
CA SER A 196 25.39 -19.40 -1.65
C SER A 196 25.78 -19.55 -3.14
N LEU A 197 25.01 -18.98 -4.06
CA LEU A 197 25.25 -19.12 -5.49
C LEU A 197 26.09 -17.99 -6.11
N ASN A 198 25.96 -16.76 -5.59
CA ASN A 198 26.59 -15.59 -6.22
C ASN A 198 26.89 -14.44 -5.24
N GLU A 199 27.02 -14.74 -3.94
CA GLU A 199 27.39 -13.81 -2.89
C GLU A 199 26.41 -12.64 -2.67
N HIS A 200 25.22 -12.67 -3.28
CA HIS A 200 24.18 -11.66 -3.12
C HIS A 200 23.18 -12.07 -2.05
N SER A 201 23.25 -11.51 -0.84
CA SER A 201 22.36 -11.87 0.26
C SER A 201 20.96 -11.29 0.11
N GLY A 202 19.94 -12.15 0.16
CA GLY A 202 18.54 -11.73 0.25
C GLY A 202 18.22 -11.01 1.55
N ASN A 203 18.91 -11.33 2.65
CA ASN A 203 18.78 -10.68 3.96
C ASN A 203 19.51 -9.33 4.02
N ARG A 204 20.31 -9.02 3.01
CA ARG A 204 20.99 -7.74 2.80
C ARG A 204 20.38 -6.93 1.64
N GLY A 205 19.21 -7.31 1.16
CA GLY A 205 18.50 -6.58 0.10
C GLY A 205 18.93 -6.88 -1.33
N CYS A 206 19.96 -7.70 -1.55
CA CYS A 206 20.60 -7.94 -2.84
C CYS A 206 20.23 -9.30 -3.47
N CYS A 207 18.99 -9.78 -3.30
CA CYS A 207 18.56 -11.06 -3.84
C CYS A 207 18.58 -11.08 -5.38
N SER A 208 19.37 -11.98 -6.00
CA SER A 208 19.42 -12.20 -7.44
C SER A 208 18.30 -13.09 -8.00
N GLN A 209 17.37 -13.52 -7.14
CA GLN A 209 16.19 -14.34 -7.45
C GLN A 209 16.52 -15.70 -8.13
N PRO A 210 17.49 -16.50 -7.68
CA PRO A 210 17.83 -17.77 -8.33
C PRO A 210 16.66 -18.76 -8.30
N CYS A 211 15.75 -18.68 -7.34
CA CYS A 211 14.52 -19.49 -7.31
C CYS A 211 13.58 -19.27 -8.52
N ARG A 212 13.83 -18.21 -9.34
CA ARG A 212 13.10 -17.95 -10.58
C ARG A 212 13.82 -18.45 -11.83
N SER A 213 15.04 -18.97 -11.69
CA SER A 213 15.81 -19.58 -12.77
C SER A 213 15.27 -20.97 -13.13
N THR A 214 15.73 -21.50 -14.26
CA THR A 214 15.42 -22.87 -14.67
C THR A 214 16.44 -23.85 -14.10
N TYR A 215 15.97 -25.07 -13.76
CA TYR A 215 16.77 -26.14 -13.19
C TYR A 215 16.46 -27.47 -13.89
N ASN A 216 17.42 -28.38 -13.83
CA ASN A 216 17.22 -29.78 -14.17
C ASN A 216 16.98 -30.57 -12.89
N LEU A 217 16.00 -31.47 -12.88
CA LEU A 217 15.73 -32.38 -11.77
C LEU A 217 16.09 -33.80 -12.16
N TYR A 218 16.93 -34.43 -11.36
CA TYR A 218 17.31 -35.84 -11.50
C TYR A 218 16.79 -36.62 -10.31
N ASN A 219 16.44 -37.90 -10.54
CA ASN A 219 16.17 -38.85 -9.44
C ASN A 219 17.48 -39.40 -8.86
N GLU A 220 17.35 -40.25 -7.85
CA GLU A 220 18.48 -40.90 -7.15
C GLU A 220 19.38 -41.74 -8.08
N THR A 221 18.84 -42.29 -9.18
CA THR A 221 19.58 -43.06 -10.16
C THR A 221 20.22 -42.19 -11.27
N GLY A 222 20.18 -40.86 -11.17
CA GLY A 222 20.70 -39.95 -12.18
C GLY A 222 19.83 -39.80 -13.42
N ARG A 223 18.59 -40.34 -13.44
CA ARG A 223 17.65 -40.13 -14.55
C ARG A 223 17.06 -38.72 -14.49
N LEU A 224 17.12 -38.02 -15.62
CA LEU A 224 16.51 -36.68 -15.78
C LEU A 224 14.96 -36.81 -15.69
N LEU A 225 14.35 -36.13 -14.73
CA LEU A 225 12.90 -36.02 -14.54
C LEU A 225 12.32 -34.76 -15.19
N HIS A 226 12.98 -33.63 -14.98
CA HIS A 226 12.59 -32.35 -15.58
C HIS A 226 13.82 -31.65 -16.14
N ARG A 227 13.70 -31.12 -17.36
CA ARG A 227 14.77 -30.37 -18.02
C ARG A 227 14.38 -28.90 -18.15
N ASN A 228 15.27 -28.01 -17.72
CA ASN A 228 15.17 -26.57 -17.96
C ASN A 228 13.83 -25.96 -17.49
N THR A 229 13.38 -26.36 -16.30
CA THR A 229 12.05 -26.03 -15.72
C THR A 229 12.22 -25.09 -14.54
N HIS A 230 11.29 -24.14 -14.35
CA HIS A 230 11.28 -23.21 -13.21
C HIS A 230 10.80 -23.90 -11.93
N LEU A 231 11.54 -24.89 -11.44
CA LEU A 231 11.14 -25.81 -10.37
C LEU A 231 10.81 -25.14 -9.04
N LEU A 232 11.45 -24.02 -8.73
CA LEU A 232 11.29 -23.28 -7.47
C LEU A 232 10.44 -22.00 -7.64
N SER A 233 9.92 -21.73 -8.87
CA SER A 233 9.12 -20.54 -9.12
C SER A 233 7.69 -20.73 -8.62
N LEU A 234 7.20 -19.75 -7.84
CA LEU A 234 5.83 -19.75 -7.32
C LEU A 234 4.93 -18.79 -8.12
N LYS A 235 3.63 -19.07 -8.10
CA LYS A 235 2.57 -18.14 -8.47
C LYS A 235 2.59 -16.93 -7.54
N ASP A 236 1.87 -15.87 -7.88
CA ASP A 236 1.70 -14.73 -6.99
C ASP A 236 0.59 -15.01 -5.96
N PHE A 237 0.76 -14.44 -4.77
CA PHE A 237 -0.20 -14.55 -3.68
C PHE A 237 -1.40 -13.66 -3.92
N SER A 238 -2.60 -14.13 -3.60
CA SER A 238 -3.80 -13.31 -3.48
C SER A 238 -4.69 -13.84 -2.37
N ALA A 239 -4.97 -13.00 -1.38
CA ALA A 239 -5.84 -13.30 -0.26
C ALA A 239 -7.19 -12.55 -0.36
N ALA A 240 -7.56 -12.04 -1.55
CA ALA A 240 -8.72 -11.18 -1.73
C ALA A 240 -10.02 -11.79 -1.16
N VAL A 241 -10.22 -13.09 -1.32
CA VAL A 241 -11.41 -13.80 -0.84
C VAL A 241 -11.46 -13.98 0.68
N HIS A 242 -10.35 -13.73 1.40
CA HIS A 242 -10.22 -13.93 2.84
C HIS A 242 -10.10 -12.61 3.64
N ILE A 243 -10.20 -11.45 2.99
CA ILE A 243 -10.02 -10.15 3.67
C ILE A 243 -11.04 -9.98 4.80
N GLU A 244 -12.30 -10.27 4.55
CA GLU A 244 -13.34 -10.14 5.59
C GLU A 244 -13.10 -11.07 6.78
N GLU A 245 -12.71 -12.31 6.53
CA GLU A 245 -12.39 -13.28 7.57
C GLU A 245 -11.21 -12.81 8.42
N MET A 246 -10.14 -12.30 7.78
CA MET A 246 -8.98 -11.76 8.48
C MET A 246 -9.31 -10.51 9.30
N ILE A 247 -10.18 -9.60 8.81
CA ILE A 247 -10.69 -8.47 9.60
C ILE A 247 -11.40 -8.98 10.86
N ASN A 248 -12.28 -9.98 10.71
CA ASN A 248 -13.02 -10.57 11.82
C ASN A 248 -12.12 -11.29 12.84
N MET A 249 -10.96 -11.79 12.41
CA MET A 249 -9.94 -12.40 13.28
C MET A 249 -9.12 -11.36 14.06
N GLY A 250 -9.14 -10.07 13.65
CA GLY A 250 -8.42 -8.99 14.31
C GLY A 250 -7.17 -8.49 13.57
N VAL A 251 -6.93 -8.90 12.32
CA VAL A 251 -5.88 -8.30 11.48
C VAL A 251 -6.17 -6.83 11.26
N LYS A 252 -5.18 -5.97 11.46
CA LYS A 252 -5.30 -4.51 11.38
C LYS A 252 -4.77 -3.92 10.07
N SER A 253 -3.72 -4.50 9.51
CA SER A 253 -3.06 -3.98 8.31
C SER A 253 -2.95 -5.03 7.21
N PHE A 254 -3.31 -4.64 5.98
CA PHE A 254 -3.34 -5.46 4.78
C PHE A 254 -2.31 -4.96 3.77
N LYS A 255 -1.20 -5.68 3.66
CA LYS A 255 -0.02 -5.26 2.89
C LYS A 255 0.00 -5.80 1.48
N ILE A 256 0.19 -4.91 0.51
CA ILE A 256 0.44 -5.24 -0.89
C ILE A 256 1.96 -5.36 -1.10
N GLU A 257 2.45 -6.51 -1.60
CA GLU A 257 3.84 -6.64 -2.07
C GLU A 257 3.97 -6.08 -3.48
N GLY A 258 4.98 -5.25 -3.73
CA GLY A 258 5.12 -4.70 -5.07
C GLY A 258 6.12 -3.57 -5.29
N ARG A 259 7.10 -3.30 -4.42
CA ARG A 259 8.07 -2.19 -4.56
C ARG A 259 8.86 -2.17 -5.90
N LEU A 260 9.03 -3.33 -6.56
CA LEU A 260 9.68 -3.44 -7.86
C LEU A 260 8.69 -3.54 -9.03
N LYS A 261 7.40 -3.37 -8.79
CA LYS A 261 6.37 -3.36 -9.81
C LYS A 261 6.27 -1.97 -10.47
N ASP A 262 5.64 -1.93 -11.64
CA ASP A 262 5.32 -0.67 -12.33
C ASP A 262 4.21 0.12 -11.63
N LEU A 263 4.01 1.35 -12.07
CA LEU A 263 3.04 2.26 -11.48
C LEU A 263 1.61 1.78 -11.73
N SER A 264 1.33 1.20 -12.90
CA SER A 264 0.02 0.65 -13.24
C SER A 264 -0.40 -0.48 -12.30
N TYR A 265 0.55 -1.34 -11.89
CA TYR A 265 0.31 -2.35 -10.87
C TYR A 265 -0.09 -1.73 -9.54
N VAL A 266 0.64 -0.71 -9.07
CA VAL A 266 0.34 -0.06 -7.79
C VAL A 266 -1.04 0.59 -7.81
N LYS A 267 -1.36 1.37 -8.85
CA LYS A 267 -2.68 1.99 -9.04
C LYS A 267 -3.82 0.97 -9.02
N ASN A 268 -3.69 -0.07 -9.86
CA ASN A 268 -4.71 -1.10 -10.04
C ASN A 268 -4.94 -1.92 -8.76
N VAL A 269 -3.87 -2.43 -8.18
CA VAL A 269 -3.97 -3.32 -6.99
C VAL A 269 -4.43 -2.55 -5.76
N THR A 270 -3.92 -1.33 -5.54
CA THR A 270 -4.38 -0.48 -4.44
C THR A 270 -5.86 -0.14 -4.59
N GLY A 271 -6.28 0.28 -5.79
CA GLY A 271 -7.69 0.57 -6.07
C GLY A 271 -8.60 -0.65 -5.88
N TYR A 272 -8.16 -1.84 -6.28
CA TYR A 272 -8.90 -3.09 -6.09
C TYR A 272 -9.14 -3.38 -4.59
N TYR A 273 -8.07 -3.40 -3.79
CA TYR A 273 -8.19 -3.68 -2.36
C TYR A 273 -8.90 -2.56 -1.61
N ARG A 274 -8.79 -1.30 -2.04
CA ARG A 274 -9.57 -0.20 -1.46
C ARG A 274 -11.07 -0.41 -1.66
N GLN A 275 -11.52 -0.69 -2.87
CA GLN A 275 -12.94 -0.99 -3.13
C GLN A 275 -13.42 -2.21 -2.33
N LEU A 276 -12.62 -3.28 -2.30
CA LEU A 276 -12.95 -4.49 -1.56
C LEU A 276 -13.11 -4.21 -0.06
N ILE A 277 -12.14 -3.52 0.55
CA ILE A 277 -12.18 -3.19 1.98
C ILE A 277 -13.33 -2.22 2.28
N ASP A 278 -13.56 -1.19 1.47
CA ASP A 278 -14.68 -0.24 1.66
C ASP A 278 -16.03 -0.96 1.62
N ASN A 279 -16.22 -1.89 0.68
CA ASN A 279 -17.43 -2.69 0.59
C ASN A 279 -17.65 -3.55 1.86
N ILE A 280 -16.58 -4.15 2.39
CA ILE A 280 -16.65 -4.93 3.63
C ILE A 280 -16.96 -4.03 4.83
N LEU A 281 -16.29 -2.88 4.94
CA LEU A 281 -16.45 -1.97 6.06
C LEU A 281 -17.81 -1.28 6.07
N SER A 282 -18.45 -1.08 4.92
CA SER A 282 -19.80 -0.49 4.83
C SER A 282 -20.87 -1.30 5.58
N GLY A 283 -20.62 -2.60 5.83
CA GLY A 283 -21.47 -3.48 6.62
C GLY A 283 -21.06 -3.64 8.10
N LYS A 284 -20.06 -2.86 8.60
CA LYS A 284 -19.47 -3.06 9.93
C LYS A 284 -19.42 -1.75 10.73
N GLU A 285 -20.39 -1.55 11.62
CA GLU A 285 -20.52 -0.31 12.42
C GLU A 285 -19.31 0.03 13.30
N ASN A 286 -18.54 -0.99 13.74
CA ASN A 286 -17.40 -0.81 14.65
C ASN A 286 -16.04 -0.76 13.92
N HIS A 287 -16.03 -0.64 12.60
CA HIS A 287 -14.80 -0.60 11.80
C HIS A 287 -14.80 0.59 10.87
N SER A 288 -13.63 1.17 10.66
CA SER A 288 -13.41 2.25 9.70
C SER A 288 -12.08 2.08 8.98
N LYS A 289 -11.91 2.76 7.85
CA LYS A 289 -10.59 2.89 7.23
C LYS A 289 -9.66 3.72 8.12
N ALA A 290 -8.36 3.50 8.00
CA ALA A 290 -7.37 4.14 8.87
C ALA A 290 -7.03 5.58 8.46
N SER A 291 -7.34 6.00 7.23
CA SER A 291 -7.04 7.33 6.70
C SER A 291 -8.28 8.06 6.20
N SER A 292 -8.16 9.35 5.87
CA SER A 292 -9.25 10.24 5.50
C SER A 292 -9.44 10.35 3.98
N GLY A 293 -10.55 10.92 3.57
CA GLY A 293 -10.89 11.20 2.18
C GLY A 293 -11.45 9.99 1.43
N ARG A 294 -12.39 10.23 0.54
CA ARG A 294 -12.98 9.23 -0.34
C ARG A 294 -12.23 9.15 -1.67
N THR A 295 -11.82 7.95 -2.05
CA THR A 295 -11.21 7.68 -3.36
C THR A 295 -12.28 7.36 -4.38
N THR A 296 -12.23 8.05 -5.53
CA THR A 296 -13.05 7.76 -6.71
C THR A 296 -12.13 7.28 -7.82
N LEU A 297 -12.32 6.02 -8.26
CA LEU A 297 -11.55 5.44 -9.35
C LEU A 297 -12.24 5.73 -10.69
N MET A 298 -11.46 6.08 -11.72
CA MET A 298 -11.93 6.34 -13.09
C MET A 298 -11.76 5.11 -14.00
N PHE A 299 -11.55 3.95 -13.40
CA PHE A 299 -11.41 2.66 -14.07
C PHE A 299 -11.96 1.55 -13.17
N GLU A 300 -12.23 0.38 -13.75
CA GLU A 300 -12.61 -0.82 -13.00
C GLU A 300 -11.35 -1.63 -12.69
N PRO A 301 -10.96 -1.77 -11.41
CA PRO A 301 -9.77 -2.53 -11.02
C PRO A 301 -9.91 -4.02 -11.29
N ASP A 302 -8.86 -4.64 -11.81
CA ASP A 302 -8.81 -6.09 -12.08
C ASP A 302 -7.38 -6.61 -11.89
N LEU A 303 -7.18 -7.45 -10.88
CA LEU A 303 -5.86 -7.99 -10.52
C LEU A 303 -5.18 -8.78 -11.66
N GLU A 304 -5.97 -9.34 -12.60
CA GLU A 304 -5.43 -10.11 -13.72
C GLU A 304 -4.92 -9.23 -14.87
N ARG A 305 -5.26 -7.94 -14.91
CA ARG A 305 -4.91 -7.03 -16.02
C ARG A 305 -3.54 -6.38 -15.88
N THR A 306 -2.91 -6.47 -14.72
CA THR A 306 -1.54 -6.06 -14.47
C THR A 306 -0.65 -7.28 -14.21
N PHE A 307 0.64 -7.06 -13.89
CA PHE A 307 1.59 -8.15 -13.73
C PHE A 307 1.11 -9.22 -12.74
N ASN A 308 0.96 -10.48 -13.23
CA ASN A 308 0.72 -11.64 -12.39
C ASN A 308 1.28 -12.93 -13.01
N ARG A 309 1.64 -13.94 -12.17
CA ARG A 309 2.07 -15.29 -12.54
C ARG A 309 0.94 -16.30 -12.29
N SER A 310 -0.31 -15.89 -12.40
CA SER A 310 -1.49 -16.52 -11.79
C SER A 310 -1.45 -16.43 -10.27
N PHE A 311 -2.59 -16.72 -9.63
CA PHE A 311 -2.73 -16.54 -8.19
C PHE A 311 -2.81 -17.86 -7.45
N THR A 312 -2.47 -17.81 -6.16
CA THR A 312 -2.62 -18.88 -5.17
C THR A 312 -2.91 -18.25 -3.81
N THR A 313 -3.72 -18.93 -2.99
CA THR A 313 -3.92 -18.60 -1.57
C THR A 313 -2.79 -19.15 -0.69
N TYR A 314 -1.84 -19.85 -1.30
CA TYR A 314 -0.65 -20.46 -0.68
C TYR A 314 -1.00 -21.45 0.44
N PHE A 315 -0.85 -21.06 1.70
CA PHE A 315 -1.15 -21.90 2.85
C PHE A 315 -2.36 -21.41 3.68
N LEU A 316 -3.08 -20.39 3.23
CA LEU A 316 -4.20 -19.83 4.02
C LEU A 316 -5.25 -20.88 4.39
N GLU A 317 -5.59 -21.77 3.46
CA GLU A 317 -6.54 -22.87 3.67
C GLU A 317 -5.79 -24.19 3.73
N GLU A 318 -5.71 -24.87 2.59
CA GLU A 318 -4.99 -26.11 2.38
C GLU A 318 -3.82 -25.89 1.41
N ARG A 319 -2.87 -26.83 1.41
CA ARG A 319 -1.74 -26.80 0.49
C ARG A 319 -2.22 -26.99 -0.94
N GLN A 320 -2.19 -25.90 -1.72
CA GLN A 320 -2.63 -25.87 -3.11
C GLN A 320 -1.46 -25.95 -4.10
N PRO A 321 -1.72 -26.26 -5.39
CA PRO A 321 -0.71 -26.14 -6.45
C PRO A 321 -0.24 -24.69 -6.58
N MET A 322 0.90 -24.37 -5.97
CA MET A 322 1.47 -23.03 -5.88
C MET A 322 2.60 -22.78 -6.87
N ALA A 323 3.10 -23.81 -7.54
CA ALA A 323 4.23 -23.70 -8.45
C ALA A 323 3.87 -23.06 -9.79
N SER A 324 4.81 -22.27 -10.34
CA SER A 324 4.75 -21.70 -11.69
C SER A 324 5.90 -22.26 -12.53
N PHE A 325 5.81 -23.54 -12.92
CA PHE A 325 6.88 -24.28 -13.58
C PHE A 325 7.20 -23.80 -14.99
N MET A 326 6.19 -23.24 -15.69
CA MET A 326 6.30 -22.94 -17.11
C MET A 326 6.96 -21.60 -17.39
N THR A 327 6.83 -20.62 -16.50
CA THR A 327 7.37 -19.28 -16.69
C THR A 327 7.52 -18.50 -15.39
N GLN A 328 8.56 -17.64 -15.35
CA GLN A 328 8.73 -16.60 -14.33
C GLN A 328 8.09 -15.26 -14.73
N LYS A 329 7.69 -15.11 -16.01
CA LYS A 329 7.13 -13.88 -16.57
C LYS A 329 5.64 -13.77 -16.27
N SER A 330 5.10 -12.57 -16.43
CA SER A 330 3.65 -12.35 -16.39
C SER A 330 2.96 -13.11 -17.51
N ARG A 331 1.94 -13.88 -17.14
CA ARG A 331 1.06 -14.55 -18.09
C ARG A 331 -0.17 -13.69 -18.40
N GLY A 332 -0.62 -12.90 -17.44
CA GLY A 332 -1.80 -12.06 -17.57
C GLY A 332 -3.11 -12.85 -17.58
N LYS A 333 -4.15 -12.23 -18.13
CA LYS A 333 -5.53 -12.72 -18.13
C LYS A 333 -5.77 -13.75 -19.23
N TYR A 334 -6.36 -14.91 -18.89
CA TYR A 334 -6.82 -15.88 -19.88
C TYR A 334 -7.96 -15.29 -20.70
N ILE A 335 -7.87 -15.34 -22.04
CA ILE A 335 -8.84 -14.75 -22.94
C ILE A 335 -9.57 -15.75 -23.85
N GLY A 336 -9.08 -16.98 -23.97
CA GLY A 336 -9.71 -18.02 -24.76
C GLY A 336 -8.73 -18.99 -25.40
N LYS A 337 -9.21 -19.80 -26.33
CA LYS A 337 -8.41 -20.77 -27.10
C LYS A 337 -8.45 -20.44 -28.59
N VAL A 338 -7.36 -20.73 -29.29
CA VAL A 338 -7.28 -20.63 -30.75
C VAL A 338 -8.24 -21.63 -31.40
N ALA A 339 -9.13 -21.14 -32.25
CA ALA A 339 -10.02 -21.97 -33.08
C ALA A 339 -9.38 -22.30 -34.44
N LYS A 340 -8.77 -21.29 -35.07
CA LYS A 340 -8.02 -21.41 -36.34
C LYS A 340 -6.83 -20.45 -36.29
N SER A 341 -5.75 -20.82 -36.94
CA SER A 341 -4.55 -19.99 -37.13
C SER A 341 -4.18 -19.94 -38.60
N ASN A 342 -3.76 -18.76 -39.05
CA ASN A 342 -3.09 -18.52 -40.33
C ASN A 342 -1.75 -17.81 -39.99
N ALA A 343 -0.89 -17.63 -41.01
CA ALA A 343 0.44 -17.04 -40.79
C ALA A 343 0.45 -15.74 -39.96
N ASN A 344 -0.53 -14.83 -40.16
CA ASN A 344 -0.57 -13.50 -39.51
C ASN A 344 -1.87 -13.24 -38.75
N SER A 345 -2.74 -14.24 -38.55
CA SER A 345 -4.00 -14.05 -37.83
C SER A 345 -4.47 -15.32 -37.16
N ILE A 346 -5.16 -15.14 -36.04
CA ILE A 346 -5.79 -16.20 -35.27
C ILE A 346 -7.28 -15.89 -35.07
N ILE A 347 -8.10 -16.92 -34.96
CA ILE A 347 -9.49 -16.82 -34.49
C ILE A 347 -9.51 -17.37 -33.05
N ILE A 348 -9.98 -16.56 -32.12
CA ILE A 348 -10.04 -16.93 -30.69
C ILE A 348 -11.49 -17.27 -30.33
N ARG A 349 -11.70 -18.41 -29.65
CA ARG A 349 -12.95 -18.73 -28.96
C ARG A 349 -12.88 -18.16 -27.56
N GLY A 350 -13.54 -17.03 -27.33
CA GLY A 350 -13.58 -16.31 -26.03
C GLY A 350 -14.41 -15.04 -26.17
N ASN A 351 -14.83 -14.47 -25.04
CA ASN A 351 -15.72 -13.31 -25.01
C ASN A 351 -15.03 -12.03 -24.48
N ILE A 352 -13.69 -12.04 -24.33
CA ILE A 352 -12.97 -10.87 -23.84
C ILE A 352 -12.61 -9.98 -25.03
N PRO A 353 -13.06 -8.72 -25.07
CA PRO A 353 -12.73 -7.80 -26.14
C PRO A 353 -11.23 -7.49 -26.15
N LEU A 354 -10.65 -7.55 -27.35
CA LEU A 354 -9.27 -7.17 -27.62
C LEU A 354 -9.23 -5.89 -28.43
N THR A 355 -8.13 -5.15 -28.29
CA THR A 355 -7.86 -3.93 -29.04
C THR A 355 -6.47 -3.98 -29.68
N ALA A 356 -6.27 -3.18 -30.74
CA ALA A 356 -4.95 -3.00 -31.32
C ALA A 356 -3.99 -2.43 -30.25
N GLY A 357 -2.78 -2.99 -30.18
CA GLY A 357 -1.79 -2.70 -29.14
C GLY A 357 -1.80 -3.67 -27.97
N ASP A 358 -2.82 -4.52 -27.79
CA ASP A 358 -2.81 -5.54 -26.75
C ASP A 358 -1.64 -6.51 -26.94
N GLY A 359 -0.98 -6.85 -25.82
CA GLY A 359 0.03 -7.90 -25.77
C GLY A 359 -0.61 -9.24 -25.47
N LEU A 360 -0.38 -10.23 -26.35
CA LEU A 360 -0.83 -11.59 -26.15
C LEU A 360 0.35 -12.52 -25.91
N CYS A 361 0.12 -13.56 -25.13
CA CYS A 361 1.10 -14.65 -24.97
C CYS A 361 0.43 -16.02 -24.94
N TYR A 362 1.22 -17.04 -25.27
CA TYR A 362 0.82 -18.44 -25.31
C TYR A 362 2.05 -19.32 -25.07
N PHE A 363 1.81 -20.57 -24.70
CA PHE A 363 2.88 -21.57 -24.64
C PHE A 363 2.98 -22.32 -25.97
N ASP A 364 4.19 -22.38 -26.51
CA ASP A 364 4.49 -23.17 -27.69
C ASP A 364 4.47 -24.69 -27.37
N PRO A 365 4.57 -25.60 -28.37
CA PRO A 365 4.57 -27.03 -28.13
C PRO A 365 5.72 -27.52 -27.20
N ASN A 366 6.79 -26.74 -27.06
CA ASN A 366 7.92 -27.04 -26.18
C ASN A 366 7.71 -26.47 -24.75
N GLY A 367 6.55 -25.84 -24.49
CA GLY A 367 6.23 -25.22 -23.20
C GLY A 367 6.91 -23.87 -22.95
N LYS A 368 7.50 -23.23 -23.97
CA LYS A 368 8.09 -21.90 -23.88
C LYS A 368 7.01 -20.83 -24.05
N LEU A 369 7.05 -19.80 -23.20
CA LEU A 369 6.14 -18.65 -23.30
C LEU A 369 6.58 -17.74 -24.46
N GLU A 370 5.76 -17.66 -25.50
CA GLU A 370 5.92 -16.78 -26.66
C GLU A 370 4.93 -15.61 -26.56
N GLY A 371 5.33 -14.45 -27.10
CA GLY A 371 4.52 -13.23 -27.10
C GLY A 371 4.30 -12.65 -28.48
N CYS A 372 3.18 -11.99 -28.71
CA CYS A 372 2.86 -11.23 -29.91
C CYS A 372 1.99 -10.02 -29.58
N LEU A 373 1.95 -9.03 -30.47
CA LEU A 373 1.09 -7.86 -30.35
C LEU A 373 -0.09 -7.96 -31.31
N VAL A 374 -1.21 -7.43 -30.89
CA VAL A 374 -2.42 -7.29 -31.71
C VAL A 374 -2.28 -6.06 -32.61
N ASN A 375 -2.31 -6.25 -33.93
CA ASN A 375 -2.33 -5.17 -34.91
C ASN A 375 -3.75 -4.71 -35.23
N LYS A 376 -4.68 -5.66 -35.36
CA LYS A 376 -6.08 -5.39 -35.75
C LYS A 376 -6.99 -6.46 -35.17
N VAL A 377 -8.23 -6.09 -34.87
CA VAL A 377 -9.30 -7.01 -34.41
C VAL A 377 -10.55 -6.78 -35.22
N GLU A 378 -11.18 -7.86 -35.69
CA GLU A 378 -12.51 -7.88 -36.34
C GLU A 378 -13.30 -9.05 -35.74
N GLY A 379 -14.22 -8.76 -34.85
CA GLY A 379 -14.91 -9.80 -34.07
C GLY A 379 -13.92 -10.69 -33.33
N ASN A 380 -13.95 -12.00 -33.58
CA ASN A 380 -13.05 -12.97 -32.95
C ASN A 380 -11.75 -13.20 -33.76
N LYS A 381 -11.57 -12.53 -34.89
CA LYS A 381 -10.36 -12.62 -35.70
C LYS A 381 -9.37 -11.53 -35.33
N VAL A 382 -8.16 -11.95 -34.99
CA VAL A 382 -7.07 -11.10 -34.45
C VAL A 382 -5.87 -11.21 -35.40
N TRP A 383 -5.39 -10.09 -35.92
CA TRP A 383 -4.16 -9.99 -36.70
C TRP A 383 -2.98 -9.66 -35.76
N LEU A 384 -1.89 -10.38 -35.96
CA LEU A 384 -0.71 -10.31 -35.13
C LEU A 384 0.42 -9.55 -35.83
N ASN A 385 1.33 -8.95 -35.05
CA ASN A 385 2.46 -8.16 -35.56
C ASN A 385 3.57 -9.01 -36.19
N LYS A 386 3.54 -10.33 -35.99
CA LYS A 386 4.51 -11.27 -36.57
C LYS A 386 3.78 -12.52 -37.07
N SER A 387 4.41 -13.19 -38.05
CA SER A 387 3.96 -14.52 -38.46
C SER A 387 4.16 -15.52 -37.33
N THR A 388 3.10 -16.21 -36.93
CA THR A 388 3.12 -17.21 -35.85
C THR A 388 2.23 -18.38 -36.24
N GLU A 389 2.77 -19.59 -36.13
CA GLU A 389 1.96 -20.80 -36.19
C GLU A 389 1.52 -21.18 -34.78
N ILE A 390 0.28 -20.90 -34.43
CA ILE A 390 -0.31 -21.25 -33.15
C ILE A 390 -1.34 -22.35 -33.36
N ASN A 391 -1.10 -23.53 -32.79
CA ASN A 391 -1.97 -24.69 -32.98
C ASN A 391 -3.41 -24.41 -32.47
N ALA A 392 -4.40 -24.96 -33.16
CA ALA A 392 -5.77 -24.95 -32.67
C ALA A 392 -5.86 -25.60 -31.27
N GLY A 393 -6.64 -25.02 -30.39
CA GLY A 393 -6.76 -25.46 -28.98
C GLY A 393 -5.76 -24.77 -28.03
N THR A 394 -4.73 -24.09 -28.54
CA THR A 394 -3.77 -23.36 -27.68
C THR A 394 -4.47 -22.27 -26.89
N ALA A 395 -4.21 -22.22 -25.58
CA ALA A 395 -4.71 -21.18 -24.69
C ALA A 395 -3.95 -19.86 -24.92
N ILE A 396 -4.70 -18.77 -25.06
CA ILE A 396 -4.17 -17.42 -25.25
C ILE A 396 -4.46 -16.60 -24.00
N TYR A 397 -3.45 -15.83 -23.60
CA TYR A 397 -3.50 -14.92 -22.46
C TYR A 397 -3.18 -13.50 -22.93
N ARG A 398 -3.77 -12.49 -22.27
CA ARG A 398 -3.44 -11.08 -22.48
C ARG A 398 -2.55 -10.63 -21.32
N ASN A 399 -1.26 -10.43 -21.61
CA ASN A 399 -0.27 -9.99 -20.64
C ASN A 399 -0.02 -8.47 -20.66
N ASN A 400 -0.58 -7.76 -21.62
CA ASN A 400 -0.65 -6.31 -21.67
C ASN A 400 -2.00 -5.88 -22.25
N ASP A 401 -2.80 -5.17 -21.46
CA ASP A 401 -4.07 -4.57 -21.85
C ASP A 401 -3.83 -3.10 -22.19
N PHE A 402 -3.64 -2.81 -23.49
CA PHE A 402 -3.25 -1.47 -23.94
C PHE A 402 -4.24 -0.37 -23.54
N ALA A 403 -5.55 -0.63 -23.68
CA ALA A 403 -6.58 0.34 -23.32
C ALA A 403 -6.63 0.60 -21.81
N PHE A 404 -6.38 -0.42 -21.00
CA PHE A 404 -6.31 -0.32 -19.55
C PHE A 404 -5.08 0.43 -19.10
N GLU A 405 -3.91 0.07 -19.63
CA GLU A 405 -2.65 0.78 -19.37
C GLU A 405 -2.76 2.28 -19.69
N LYS A 406 -3.36 2.61 -20.84
CA LYS A 406 -3.58 4.01 -21.24
C LYS A 406 -4.49 4.76 -20.25
N LYS A 407 -5.49 4.10 -19.65
CA LYS A 407 -6.31 4.71 -18.59
C LYS A 407 -5.48 4.96 -17.34
N LEU A 408 -4.63 4.01 -16.93
CA LEU A 408 -3.80 4.14 -15.74
C LEU A 408 -2.66 5.15 -15.90
N GLN A 409 -2.18 5.39 -17.12
CA GLN A 409 -1.16 6.43 -17.39
C GLN A 409 -1.70 7.86 -17.24
N ASN A 410 -3.00 8.05 -17.41
CA ASN A 410 -3.68 9.34 -17.19
C ASN A 410 -4.12 9.49 -15.71
N LYS A 411 -4.82 10.61 -15.39
CA LYS A 411 -5.52 10.76 -14.12
C LYS A 411 -6.56 9.64 -14.00
N SER A 412 -6.28 8.66 -13.17
CA SER A 412 -7.08 7.43 -13.04
C SER A 412 -7.82 7.32 -11.70
N ALA A 413 -7.52 8.21 -10.76
CA ALA A 413 -8.24 8.34 -9.50
C ALA A 413 -8.24 9.79 -9.00
N GLU A 414 -9.14 10.06 -8.08
CA GLU A 414 -9.18 11.28 -7.29
C GLU A 414 -9.53 10.92 -5.84
N ARG A 415 -8.86 11.56 -4.88
CA ARG A 415 -9.16 11.40 -3.47
C ARG A 415 -9.50 12.75 -2.86
N LYS A 416 -10.66 12.86 -2.23
CA LYS A 416 -11.16 14.10 -1.65
C LYS A 416 -11.60 13.89 -0.20
N ILE A 417 -11.27 14.86 0.63
CA ILE A 417 -11.68 15.00 2.02
C ILE A 417 -12.88 15.91 2.05
N ALA A 418 -13.97 15.46 2.67
CA ALA A 418 -15.18 16.25 2.81
C ALA A 418 -14.96 17.42 3.77
N VAL A 419 -15.39 18.62 3.38
CA VAL A 419 -15.26 19.84 4.17
C VAL A 419 -16.60 20.59 4.20
N GLU A 420 -17.00 21.00 5.38
CA GLU A 420 -18.07 21.95 5.61
C GLU A 420 -17.49 23.37 5.75
N LEU A 421 -18.00 24.33 4.98
CA LEU A 421 -17.63 25.73 5.04
C LEU A 421 -18.75 26.56 5.67
N SER A 422 -18.39 27.49 6.54
CA SER A 422 -19.31 28.46 7.11
C SER A 422 -18.76 29.88 6.93
N LEU A 423 -19.57 30.78 6.40
CA LEU A 423 -19.24 32.20 6.23
C LEU A 423 -20.12 33.01 7.17
N THR A 424 -19.48 33.84 8.01
CA THR A 424 -20.11 34.78 8.91
C THR A 424 -19.59 36.17 8.67
N ASP A 425 -20.37 37.21 8.94
CA ASP A 425 -19.87 38.56 8.93
C ASP A 425 -19.31 38.96 10.31
N THR A 426 -18.27 39.80 10.29
CA THR A 426 -17.63 40.38 11.48
C THR A 426 -17.90 41.88 11.54
N ALA A 427 -17.39 42.56 12.55
CA ALA A 427 -17.54 44.03 12.65
C ALA A 427 -17.01 44.74 11.40
N ASP A 428 -15.85 44.32 10.87
CA ASP A 428 -15.07 44.96 9.84
C ASP A 428 -14.86 44.09 8.57
N GLY A 429 -15.65 43.05 8.39
CA GLY A 429 -15.53 42.16 7.22
C GLY A 429 -16.24 40.83 7.36
N PHE A 430 -15.52 39.74 7.05
CA PHE A 430 -16.05 38.36 7.06
C PHE A 430 -15.08 37.38 7.69
N CYS A 431 -15.63 36.32 8.30
CA CYS A 431 -14.91 35.15 8.76
C CYS A 431 -15.38 33.93 7.97
N ILE A 432 -14.44 33.19 7.36
CA ILE A 432 -14.69 31.86 6.81
C ILE A 432 -14.12 30.81 7.74
N GLN A 433 -14.93 29.79 8.07
CA GLN A 433 -14.53 28.62 8.85
C GLN A 433 -14.64 27.37 7.98
N ALA A 434 -13.70 26.45 8.15
CA ALA A 434 -13.73 25.13 7.53
C ALA A 434 -13.65 24.04 8.61
N ILE A 435 -14.49 23.03 8.51
CA ILE A 435 -14.46 21.83 9.35
C ILE A 435 -14.44 20.62 8.43
N ASP A 436 -13.45 19.75 8.55
CA ASP A 436 -13.34 18.54 7.74
C ASP A 436 -14.01 17.32 8.40
N GLU A 437 -14.01 16.17 7.68
CA GLU A 437 -14.60 14.90 8.12
C GLU A 437 -13.97 14.31 9.40
N ASP A 438 -12.74 14.76 9.76
CA ASP A 438 -12.03 14.39 10.99
C ASP A 438 -12.18 15.42 12.10
N HIS A 439 -13.08 16.39 11.92
CA HIS A 439 -13.33 17.52 12.84
C HIS A 439 -12.15 18.48 13.01
N THR A 440 -11.20 18.50 12.05
CA THR A 440 -10.18 19.55 12.02
C THR A 440 -10.81 20.86 11.62
N MET A 441 -10.73 21.84 12.51
CA MET A 441 -11.33 23.17 12.34
C MET A 441 -10.27 24.24 12.15
N VAL A 442 -10.47 25.09 11.15
CA VAL A 442 -9.66 26.30 10.91
C VAL A 442 -10.56 27.46 10.56
N GLU A 443 -10.07 28.68 10.79
CA GLU A 443 -10.79 29.91 10.46
C GLU A 443 -9.86 30.95 9.83
N HIS A 444 -10.45 31.84 9.03
CA HIS A 444 -9.75 32.96 8.41
C HIS A 444 -10.63 34.19 8.35
N ASN A 445 -10.17 35.28 8.96
CA ASN A 445 -10.81 36.58 8.94
C ASN A 445 -10.25 37.44 7.80
N ILE A 446 -11.12 38.18 7.11
CA ILE A 446 -10.76 39.17 6.11
C ILE A 446 -11.46 40.48 6.41
N THR A 447 -10.69 41.56 6.44
CA THR A 447 -11.21 42.92 6.59
C THR A 447 -11.55 43.47 5.20
N THR A 448 -12.82 43.84 5.00
CA THR A 448 -13.30 44.42 3.74
C THR A 448 -14.61 45.17 3.96
N ASP A 449 -14.91 46.13 3.09
CA ASP A 449 -16.19 46.81 3.14
C ASP A 449 -17.36 45.84 2.92
N LYS A 450 -18.39 45.97 3.77
CA LYS A 450 -19.63 45.18 3.67
C LYS A 450 -20.64 45.92 2.81
N ILE A 451 -20.94 45.39 1.63
CA ILE A 451 -21.90 45.98 0.69
C ILE A 451 -23.15 45.12 0.68
N THR A 452 -24.29 45.65 1.10
CA THR A 452 -25.56 44.94 1.05
C THR A 452 -25.93 44.61 -0.41
N ALA A 453 -26.34 43.34 -0.64
CA ALA A 453 -26.67 42.87 -1.97
C ALA A 453 -27.99 43.44 -2.49
N THR A 454 -27.98 43.96 -3.70
CA THR A 454 -29.21 44.39 -4.40
C THR A 454 -30.08 43.21 -4.85
N SER A 455 -29.48 42.02 -5.02
CA SER A 455 -30.17 40.75 -5.32
C SER A 455 -29.63 39.65 -4.43
N PRO A 456 -30.26 39.41 -3.25
CA PRO A 456 -29.79 38.47 -2.25
C PRO A 456 -29.56 37.05 -2.77
N GLU A 457 -30.51 36.50 -3.53
CA GLU A 457 -30.42 35.14 -4.07
C GLU A 457 -29.20 34.96 -4.99
N LYS A 458 -29.00 35.91 -5.93
CA LYS A 458 -27.85 35.86 -6.86
C LYS A 458 -26.52 36.02 -6.14
N ALA A 459 -26.45 36.87 -5.12
CA ALA A 459 -25.25 37.05 -4.31
C ALA A 459 -24.88 35.79 -3.56
N ASN A 460 -25.85 35.17 -2.89
CA ASN A 460 -25.67 33.92 -2.15
C ASN A 460 -25.28 32.74 -3.08
N GLU A 461 -25.92 32.62 -4.24
CA GLU A 461 -25.57 31.62 -5.25
C GLU A 461 -24.13 31.80 -5.75
N GLN A 462 -23.72 33.05 -6.02
CA GLN A 462 -22.35 33.36 -6.42
C GLN A 462 -21.34 32.98 -5.34
N ILE A 463 -21.58 33.30 -4.08
CA ILE A 463 -20.71 32.95 -2.95
C ILE A 463 -20.57 31.43 -2.87
N ARG A 464 -21.68 30.69 -2.84
CA ARG A 464 -21.66 29.20 -2.81
C ARG A 464 -20.90 28.63 -4.00
N LYS A 465 -21.16 29.11 -5.21
CA LYS A 465 -20.49 28.69 -6.44
C LYS A 465 -18.98 28.93 -6.43
N GLN A 466 -18.51 30.04 -5.85
CA GLN A 466 -17.07 30.31 -5.79
C GLN A 466 -16.39 29.51 -4.67
N LEU A 467 -17.01 29.37 -3.51
CA LEU A 467 -16.48 28.57 -2.40
C LEU A 467 -16.45 27.07 -2.70
N SER A 468 -17.39 26.56 -3.53
CA SER A 468 -17.40 25.12 -3.90
C SER A 468 -16.27 24.73 -4.87
N LYS A 469 -15.58 25.69 -5.51
CA LYS A 469 -14.52 25.39 -6.49
C LYS A 469 -13.20 25.05 -5.83
N MET A 470 -13.12 23.87 -5.19
CA MET A 470 -11.90 23.42 -4.52
C MET A 470 -10.77 22.98 -5.49
N GLY A 471 -11.07 22.78 -6.78
CA GLY A 471 -10.07 22.45 -7.81
C GLY A 471 -9.28 21.18 -7.52
N ASP A 472 -7.96 21.24 -7.77
CA ASP A 472 -7.04 20.12 -7.57
C ASP A 472 -6.55 19.97 -6.10
N THR A 473 -7.19 20.67 -5.14
CA THR A 473 -6.88 20.51 -3.71
C THR A 473 -7.34 19.15 -3.19
N ALA A 474 -6.85 18.75 -2.02
CA ALA A 474 -7.28 17.51 -1.35
C ALA A 474 -8.74 17.54 -0.86
N PHE A 475 -9.44 18.67 -0.96
CA PHE A 475 -10.72 18.91 -0.31
C PHE A 475 -11.88 19.00 -1.31
N GLU A 476 -13.08 18.67 -0.81
CA GLU A 476 -14.35 18.86 -1.49
C GLU A 476 -15.35 19.53 -0.54
N ALA A 477 -15.87 20.69 -0.93
CA ALA A 477 -16.89 21.37 -0.12
C ALA A 477 -18.25 20.65 -0.27
N THR A 478 -18.67 19.96 0.78
CA THR A 478 -19.93 19.19 0.81
C THR A 478 -21.09 20.05 1.27
N THR A 479 -20.83 21.00 2.17
CA THR A 479 -21.82 21.93 2.72
C THR A 479 -21.23 23.33 2.78
N ILE A 480 -22.04 24.33 2.42
CA ILE A 480 -21.64 25.75 2.51
C ILE A 480 -22.77 26.51 3.20
N ASN A 481 -22.51 26.94 4.44
CA ASN A 481 -23.44 27.69 5.28
C ASN A 481 -23.12 29.19 5.19
N LEU A 482 -24.12 29.99 4.87
CA LEU A 482 -24.00 31.45 4.87
C LEU A 482 -24.77 31.96 6.10
N ASN A 483 -24.05 32.31 7.16
CA ASN A 483 -24.57 32.68 8.48
C ASN A 483 -24.35 34.20 8.76
N CYS A 484 -24.39 35.02 7.71
CA CYS A 484 -24.27 36.48 7.84
C CYS A 484 -25.61 37.07 8.30
N HIS A 485 -25.56 38.21 9.04
CA HIS A 485 -26.73 38.91 9.53
C HIS A 485 -27.57 39.49 8.37
N GLU A 486 -26.89 39.90 7.27
CA GLU A 486 -27.53 40.40 6.06
C GLU A 486 -26.97 39.65 4.84
N ASN A 487 -27.63 39.83 3.69
CA ASN A 487 -27.11 39.33 2.42
C ASN A 487 -26.15 40.37 1.81
N TYR A 488 -24.90 40.00 1.72
CA TYR A 488 -23.84 40.89 1.20
C TYR A 488 -23.42 40.52 -0.22
N PHE A 489 -23.08 41.53 -0.97
CA PHE A 489 -22.32 41.37 -2.21
C PHE A 489 -20.83 41.30 -1.88
N ILE A 490 -20.20 40.16 -2.15
CA ILE A 490 -18.77 39.93 -1.95
C ILE A 490 -18.13 39.74 -3.33
N PRO A 491 -17.14 40.58 -3.72
CA PRO A 491 -16.42 40.42 -4.97
C PRO A 491 -15.78 39.01 -5.10
N ALA A 492 -15.83 38.43 -6.30
CA ALA A 492 -15.30 37.10 -6.55
C ALA A 492 -13.81 36.93 -6.20
N ALA A 493 -13.03 38.02 -6.33
CA ALA A 493 -11.63 38.06 -5.93
C ALA A 493 -11.46 37.81 -4.43
N ILE A 494 -12.28 38.43 -3.59
CA ILE A 494 -12.26 38.28 -2.13
C ILE A 494 -12.68 36.84 -1.74
N ILE A 495 -13.74 36.30 -2.35
CA ILE A 495 -14.20 34.93 -2.10
C ILE A 495 -13.11 33.91 -2.47
N ASN A 496 -12.44 34.13 -3.60
CA ASN A 496 -11.35 33.25 -4.04
C ASN A 496 -10.13 33.32 -3.10
N ASP A 497 -9.83 34.52 -2.57
CA ASP A 497 -8.77 34.69 -1.59
C ASP A 497 -9.08 33.98 -0.27
N MET A 498 -10.29 34.20 0.28
CA MET A 498 -10.76 33.47 1.46
C MET A 498 -10.66 31.95 1.28
N ARG A 499 -11.13 31.44 0.12
CA ARG A 499 -11.07 30.00 -0.18
C ARG A 499 -9.63 29.50 -0.22
N ARG A 500 -8.70 30.22 -0.88
CA ARG A 500 -7.28 29.84 -0.93
C ARG A 500 -6.66 29.80 0.46
N CYS A 501 -6.84 30.86 1.24
CA CYS A 501 -6.27 30.96 2.59
C CYS A 501 -6.83 29.88 3.53
N ILE A 502 -8.13 29.59 3.47
CA ILE A 502 -8.71 28.56 4.35
C ILE A 502 -8.23 27.15 3.97
N VAL A 503 -8.06 26.85 2.68
CA VAL A 503 -7.50 25.59 2.19
C VAL A 503 -6.04 25.43 2.62
N GLU A 504 -5.22 26.47 2.52
CA GLU A 504 -3.82 26.45 2.97
C GLU A 504 -3.74 26.21 4.48
N LYS A 505 -4.56 26.90 5.28
CA LYS A 505 -4.63 26.71 6.73
C LYS A 505 -5.08 25.28 7.11
N LEU A 506 -6.12 24.76 6.45
CA LEU A 506 -6.61 23.42 6.71
C LEU A 506 -5.56 22.37 6.35
N THR A 507 -4.86 22.53 5.21
CA THR A 507 -3.76 21.65 4.82
C THR A 507 -2.66 21.64 5.87
N ALA A 508 -2.19 22.81 6.31
CA ALA A 508 -1.14 22.92 7.32
C ALA A 508 -1.57 22.32 8.67
N GLN A 509 -2.82 22.56 9.10
CA GLN A 509 -3.35 22.03 10.33
C GLN A 509 -3.45 20.49 10.30
N ARG A 510 -3.87 19.90 9.17
CA ARG A 510 -3.92 18.44 9.00
C ARG A 510 -2.54 17.82 9.10
N ILE A 511 -1.54 18.38 8.42
CA ILE A 511 -0.15 17.90 8.50
C ILE A 511 0.34 17.96 9.96
N THR A 512 0.06 19.05 10.67
CA THR A 512 0.43 19.20 12.09
C THR A 512 -0.26 18.15 12.98
N ASN A 513 -1.57 17.93 12.78
CA ASN A 513 -2.35 16.97 13.55
C ASN A 513 -1.92 15.51 13.30
N ALA A 514 -1.40 15.21 12.10
CA ALA A 514 -0.95 13.88 11.72
C ALA A 514 0.48 13.56 12.18
N THR A 515 1.19 14.52 12.80
CA THR A 515 2.53 14.28 13.36
C THR A 515 2.49 13.08 14.31
N PRO A 516 3.36 12.07 14.13
CA PRO A 516 3.34 10.86 14.95
C PRO A 516 3.54 11.17 16.44
N LEU A 517 2.76 10.50 17.28
CA LEU A 517 2.98 10.58 18.73
C LEU A 517 4.28 9.86 19.09
N PRO A 518 5.05 10.40 20.07
CA PRO A 518 6.25 9.74 20.53
C PRO A 518 5.98 8.31 20.99
N PHE A 519 6.70 7.34 20.44
CA PHE A 519 6.63 5.94 20.82
C PHE A 519 7.97 5.51 21.42
N ASN A 520 7.99 5.30 22.73
CA ASN A 520 9.19 4.84 23.42
C ASN A 520 9.17 3.31 23.53
N MET A 521 10.14 2.66 22.91
CA MET A 521 10.35 1.21 23.09
C MET A 521 10.64 0.92 24.56
N PRO A 522 9.93 -0.03 25.19
CA PRO A 522 10.25 -0.42 26.56
C PRO A 522 11.60 -1.12 26.61
N GLN A 523 12.48 -0.68 27.50
CA GLN A 523 13.68 -1.47 27.83
C GLN A 523 13.28 -2.58 28.78
N ASN A 524 13.47 -3.83 28.35
CA ASN A 524 13.13 -5.02 29.13
C ASN A 524 14.12 -6.17 28.85
N ASP A 525 14.03 -7.21 29.65
CA ASP A 525 14.84 -8.42 29.62
C ASP A 525 13.97 -9.69 29.44
N VAL A 526 12.90 -9.58 28.68
CA VAL A 526 11.99 -10.71 28.41
C VAL A 526 12.79 -11.89 27.87
N PRO A 527 12.72 -13.07 28.51
CA PRO A 527 13.50 -14.22 28.08
C PRO A 527 13.18 -14.64 26.63
N TYR A 528 14.24 -14.89 25.86
CA TYR A 528 14.07 -15.43 24.52
C TYR A 528 13.39 -16.80 24.58
N TYR A 529 12.52 -17.10 23.66
CA TYR A 529 11.68 -18.30 23.68
C TYR A 529 12.42 -19.61 23.39
N LYS A 530 13.72 -19.57 23.07
CA LYS A 530 14.60 -20.72 22.90
C LYS A 530 15.80 -20.64 23.84
N PRO A 531 16.34 -21.80 24.25
CA PRO A 531 17.51 -21.83 25.13
C PRO A 531 18.82 -21.43 24.44
N THR A 532 18.85 -21.41 23.10
CA THR A 532 20.05 -21.09 22.32
C THR A 532 19.69 -20.29 21.07
N VAL A 533 20.58 -19.36 20.72
CA VAL A 533 20.53 -18.56 19.50
C VAL A 533 21.42 -19.24 18.44
N GLY A 534 20.87 -19.48 17.26
CA GLY A 534 21.59 -20.13 16.17
C GLY A 534 21.68 -19.24 14.92
N TYR A 535 22.13 -19.79 13.79
CA TYR A 535 22.28 -19.05 12.53
C TYR A 535 20.96 -18.46 11.99
N ARG A 536 19.81 -19.02 12.40
CA ARG A 536 18.48 -18.57 11.97
C ARG A 536 18.06 -17.24 12.55
N GLU A 537 18.67 -16.83 13.63
CA GLU A 537 18.44 -15.54 14.29
C GLU A 537 19.18 -14.39 13.58
N ASN A 538 20.05 -14.72 12.61
CA ASN A 538 20.77 -13.73 11.78
C ASN A 538 21.59 -12.73 12.60
N VAL A 539 22.26 -13.16 13.66
CA VAL A 539 23.16 -12.33 14.47
C VAL A 539 24.47 -12.12 13.70
N ILE A 540 24.74 -10.88 13.28
CA ILE A 540 25.93 -10.55 12.47
C ILE A 540 26.66 -9.28 12.90
N ASN A 541 26.19 -8.60 13.96
CA ASN A 541 26.81 -7.42 14.53
C ASN A 541 26.76 -7.44 16.05
N GLN A 542 27.60 -6.61 16.70
CA GLN A 542 27.74 -6.53 18.15
C GLN A 542 26.43 -6.14 18.86
N TYR A 543 25.58 -5.29 18.26
CA TYR A 543 24.32 -4.88 18.88
C TYR A 543 23.26 -5.98 18.81
N SER A 544 23.19 -6.73 17.72
CA SER A 544 22.32 -7.90 17.68
C SER A 544 22.77 -9.00 18.65
N GLU A 545 24.08 -9.15 18.90
CA GLU A 545 24.60 -10.02 19.96
C GLU A 545 24.21 -9.51 21.36
N LEU A 546 24.32 -8.20 21.64
CA LEU A 546 23.89 -7.60 22.89
C LEU A 546 22.39 -7.81 23.14
N PHE A 547 21.55 -7.63 22.11
CA PHE A 547 20.12 -7.88 22.21
C PHE A 547 19.83 -9.30 22.69
N TYR A 548 20.36 -10.32 22.02
CA TYR A 548 20.09 -11.70 22.38
C TYR A 548 20.76 -12.12 23.71
N ASN A 549 21.85 -11.48 24.13
CA ASN A 549 22.46 -11.71 25.45
C ASN A 549 21.60 -11.12 26.58
N ARG A 550 20.86 -10.04 26.33
CA ARG A 550 19.94 -9.43 27.28
C ARG A 550 18.66 -10.23 27.44
N HIS A 551 18.23 -10.89 26.41
CA HIS A 551 16.99 -11.67 26.33
C HIS A 551 17.25 -13.19 26.46
#